data_be17654ea83a89f39724b28a98c2301d
#
_entry.id   be17654ea83a89f39724b28a98c2301d
#
_cell.length_a   1.000
_cell.length_b   1.000
_cell.length_c   1.000
_cell.angle_alpha   90.00
_cell.angle_beta   90.00
_cell.angle_gamma   90.00
#
_symmetry.space_group_name_H-M   'P 1'
#
loop_
_entity.id
_entity.type
_entity.pdbx_description
1 polymer ?
#
loop_
_entity_poly.entity_id
_entity_poly.type
_entity_poly.pdbx_seq_one_letter_code
_entity_poly.pdbx_strand_id
1 'polypeptide(L)'
;MSEVIISARDAQKISQISSQLPHALLVIADYGLDGLGVAQILAKNNDTFHLKPLPEKQTISIDQIRELISTLRTYAINRRVIVIDEADSMTEPSQNAFLKALEEPNKNTNFILVAKNPKLMLDTVRSRCQTLTLHKTTSAQDKKLLEKYNLDPASSQQILFLAAGRPLLIKELAENPEKFAEYRQLATDAKQILATNREYDTFKNLAKYFSDRQKAILLTDIIVNMIRFQALSRGMNSSLEGQLEKTTSVASALKSNANVRLALTQLVI
;
A
#
# COMPACT_ATOMS: atom_id res chain seq x y z
N MET A 1 18.90 1.90 -11.82
CA MET A 1 17.79 1.13 -11.23
C MET A 1 17.75 1.48 -9.75
N SER A 2 16.66 2.03 -9.26
CA SER A 2 16.48 2.31 -7.82
C SER A 2 16.55 1.00 -7.05
N GLU A 3 17.33 0.97 -5.99
CA GLU A 3 17.46 -0.17 -5.08
C GLU A 3 16.09 -0.44 -4.44
N VAL A 4 15.49 -1.59 -4.73
CA VAL A 4 14.22 -2.00 -4.12
C VAL A 4 14.53 -2.47 -2.69
N ILE A 5 13.89 -1.83 -1.72
CA ILE A 5 14.11 -2.12 -0.31
C ILE A 5 12.95 -2.93 0.21
N ILE A 6 13.26 -4.16 0.61
CA ILE A 6 12.31 -5.16 1.09
C ILE A 6 12.76 -5.73 2.43
N SER A 7 11.82 -6.29 3.19
CA SER A 7 12.17 -6.99 4.42
C SER A 7 13.02 -8.23 4.13
N ALA A 8 13.87 -8.63 5.07
CA ALA A 8 14.70 -9.84 4.92
C ALA A 8 13.81 -11.10 4.72
N ARG A 9 12.65 -11.14 5.37
CA ARG A 9 11.65 -12.20 5.22
C ARG A 9 11.13 -12.29 3.78
N ASP A 10 10.84 -11.14 3.17
CA ASP A 10 10.29 -11.10 1.82
C ASP A 10 11.37 -11.38 0.78
N ALA A 11 12.62 -10.97 1.03
CA ALA A 11 13.75 -11.25 0.14
C ALA A 11 13.92 -12.75 -0.16
N GLN A 12 13.79 -13.60 0.87
CA GLN A 12 13.88 -15.05 0.70
C GLN A 12 12.73 -15.59 -0.16
N LYS A 13 11.49 -15.16 0.10
CA LYS A 13 10.32 -15.57 -0.69
C LYS A 13 10.41 -15.10 -2.13
N ILE A 14 10.85 -13.85 -2.35
CA ILE A 14 11.02 -13.28 -3.70
C ILE A 14 12.08 -14.07 -4.47
N SER A 15 13.18 -14.47 -3.84
CA SER A 15 14.20 -15.31 -4.46
C SER A 15 13.64 -16.67 -4.89
N GLN A 16 12.82 -17.32 -4.04
CA GLN A 16 12.15 -18.57 -4.39
C GLN A 16 11.18 -18.42 -5.56
N ILE A 17 10.34 -17.37 -5.54
CA ILE A 17 9.38 -17.07 -6.63
C ILE A 17 10.11 -16.72 -7.92
N SER A 18 11.24 -16.01 -7.85
CA SER A 18 12.04 -15.63 -9.01
C SER A 18 12.60 -16.86 -9.75
N SER A 19 12.93 -17.94 -9.03
CA SER A 19 13.39 -19.19 -9.66
C SER A 19 12.28 -19.90 -10.43
N GLN A 20 11.03 -19.81 -9.97
CA GLN A 20 9.86 -20.41 -10.60
C GLN A 20 8.65 -19.48 -10.47
N LEU A 21 8.57 -18.48 -11.36
CA LEU A 21 7.45 -17.53 -11.35
C LEU A 21 6.15 -18.27 -11.70
N PRO A 22 5.11 -18.19 -10.84
CA PRO A 22 3.81 -18.80 -11.12
C PRO A 22 3.14 -18.10 -12.32
N HIS A 23 2.16 -18.76 -12.94
CA HIS A 23 1.43 -18.19 -14.07
C HIS A 23 0.73 -16.88 -13.69
N ALA A 24 0.23 -16.75 -12.45
CA ALA A 24 -0.32 -15.52 -11.90
C ALA A 24 0.13 -15.34 -10.44
N LEU A 25 0.69 -14.16 -10.14
CA LEU A 25 1.14 -13.74 -8.82
C LEU A 25 0.41 -12.47 -8.41
N LEU A 26 -0.18 -12.47 -7.22
CA LEU A 26 -0.73 -11.28 -6.59
C LEU A 26 0.24 -10.79 -5.51
N VAL A 27 0.88 -9.66 -5.76
CA VAL A 27 1.75 -8.96 -4.80
C VAL A 27 0.89 -7.98 -4.01
N ILE A 28 0.71 -8.24 -2.73
CA ILE A 28 -0.01 -7.35 -1.81
C ILE A 28 1.02 -6.47 -1.11
N ALA A 29 0.97 -5.18 -1.39
CA ALA A 29 1.88 -4.17 -0.85
C ALA A 29 1.07 -2.99 -0.28
N ASP A 30 1.02 -2.86 1.05
CA ASP A 30 0.41 -1.70 1.71
C ASP A 30 1.15 -0.41 1.31
N TYR A 31 0.51 0.75 1.50
CA TYR A 31 1.07 2.05 1.18
C TYR A 31 2.49 2.24 1.73
N GLY A 32 3.40 2.68 0.87
CA GLY A 32 4.81 2.90 1.20
C GLY A 32 5.70 1.65 1.15
N LEU A 33 5.15 0.48 0.78
CA LEU A 33 5.92 -0.72 0.41
C LEU A 33 6.09 -0.78 -1.11
N ASP A 34 7.24 -1.28 -1.57
CA ASP A 34 7.61 -1.26 -2.99
C ASP A 34 7.10 -2.51 -3.75
N GLY A 35 5.77 -2.62 -3.88
CA GLY A 35 5.16 -3.72 -4.64
C GLY A 35 5.53 -3.72 -6.11
N LEU A 36 5.56 -2.54 -6.74
CA LEU A 36 5.93 -2.40 -8.14
C LEU A 36 7.40 -2.75 -8.38
N GLY A 37 8.31 -2.28 -7.50
CA GLY A 37 9.73 -2.63 -7.58
C GLY A 37 9.95 -4.14 -7.45
N VAL A 38 9.21 -4.81 -6.56
CA VAL A 38 9.22 -6.28 -6.45
C VAL A 38 8.74 -6.94 -7.75
N ALA A 39 7.63 -6.46 -8.33
CA ALA A 39 7.13 -6.97 -9.61
C ALA A 39 8.17 -6.79 -10.73
N GLN A 40 8.87 -5.67 -10.78
CA GLN A 40 9.94 -5.40 -11.74
C GLN A 40 11.15 -6.33 -11.56
N ILE A 41 11.54 -6.63 -10.31
CA ILE A 41 12.60 -7.61 -10.02
C ILE A 41 12.21 -8.99 -10.55
N LEU A 42 10.97 -9.43 -10.29
CA LEU A 42 10.47 -10.73 -10.74
C LEU A 42 10.29 -10.81 -12.26
N ALA A 43 9.98 -9.69 -12.90
CA ALA A 43 9.84 -9.60 -14.36
C ALA A 43 11.19 -9.44 -15.10
N LYS A 44 12.30 -9.25 -14.37
CA LYS A 44 13.62 -8.99 -14.95
C LYS A 44 14.02 -10.11 -15.93
N ASN A 45 14.63 -9.70 -17.05
CA ASN A 45 15.08 -10.58 -18.16
C ASN A 45 13.95 -11.22 -18.98
N ASN A 46 12.72 -10.72 -18.90
CA ASN A 46 11.58 -11.14 -19.70
C ASN A 46 11.02 -9.96 -20.50
N ASP A 47 10.25 -10.25 -21.55
CA ASP A 47 9.46 -9.23 -22.23
C ASP A 47 8.37 -8.73 -21.28
N THR A 48 8.48 -7.48 -20.82
CA THR A 48 7.61 -6.96 -19.78
C THR A 48 6.65 -5.92 -20.33
N PHE A 49 5.36 -6.11 -20.07
CA PHE A 49 4.29 -5.14 -20.33
C PHE A 49 3.75 -4.60 -19.02
N HIS A 50 3.59 -3.27 -18.95
CA HIS A 50 3.06 -2.61 -17.78
C HIS A 50 1.68 -2.04 -18.08
N LEU A 51 0.70 -2.40 -17.27
CA LEU A 51 -0.62 -1.82 -17.25
C LEU A 51 -0.84 -1.10 -15.92
N LYS A 52 -1.35 0.12 -15.98
CA LYS A 52 -1.74 0.93 -14.82
C LYS A 52 -2.94 1.80 -15.19
N PRO A 53 -3.64 2.41 -14.21
CA PRO A 53 -4.65 3.42 -14.49
C PRO A 53 -4.12 4.53 -15.40
N LEU A 54 -4.94 5.02 -16.30
CA LEU A 54 -4.60 6.20 -17.12
C LEU A 54 -4.46 7.43 -16.21
N PRO A 55 -3.60 8.42 -16.57
CA PRO A 55 -3.33 9.58 -15.72
C PRO A 55 -4.58 10.35 -15.29
N GLU A 56 -5.62 10.36 -16.13
CA GLU A 56 -6.89 11.06 -15.88
C GLU A 56 -7.95 10.15 -15.21
N LYS A 57 -7.66 8.87 -15.04
CA LYS A 57 -8.59 7.87 -14.49
C LYS A 57 -7.96 7.18 -13.28
N GLN A 58 -8.72 7.11 -12.20
CA GLN A 58 -8.28 6.38 -11.00
C GLN A 58 -8.53 4.86 -11.08
N THR A 59 -9.05 4.38 -12.21
CA THR A 59 -9.43 2.97 -12.38
C THR A 59 -8.91 2.40 -13.70
N ILE A 60 -8.62 1.10 -13.69
CA ILE A 60 -8.33 0.33 -14.91
C ILE A 60 -9.66 -0.10 -15.52
N SER A 61 -9.92 0.37 -16.74
CA SER A 61 -11.17 0.12 -17.47
C SER A 61 -11.17 -1.24 -18.17
N ILE A 62 -12.37 -1.72 -18.53
CA ILE A 62 -12.54 -2.96 -19.31
C ILE A 62 -11.84 -2.88 -20.68
N ASP A 63 -11.81 -1.69 -21.29
CA ASP A 63 -11.18 -1.51 -22.60
C ASP A 63 -9.67 -1.69 -22.53
N GLN A 64 -9.00 -1.20 -21.46
CA GLN A 64 -7.58 -1.43 -21.22
C GLN A 64 -7.28 -2.93 -21.06
N ILE A 65 -8.14 -3.67 -20.37
CA ILE A 65 -7.98 -5.13 -20.21
C ILE A 65 -8.22 -5.85 -21.55
N ARG A 66 -9.22 -5.44 -22.33
CA ARG A 66 -9.47 -6.03 -23.67
C ARG A 66 -8.32 -5.78 -24.64
N GLU A 67 -7.76 -4.58 -24.62
CA GLU A 67 -6.58 -4.23 -25.41
C GLU A 67 -5.38 -5.11 -24.99
N LEU A 68 -5.11 -5.21 -23.69
CA LEU A 68 -4.08 -6.11 -23.17
C LEU A 68 -4.30 -7.55 -23.67
N ILE A 69 -5.51 -8.11 -23.51
CA ILE A 69 -5.82 -9.48 -23.95
C ILE A 69 -5.63 -9.63 -25.46
N SER A 70 -5.97 -8.63 -26.25
CA SER A 70 -5.76 -8.67 -27.71
C SER A 70 -4.29 -8.75 -28.09
N THR A 71 -3.41 -8.04 -27.39
CA THR A 71 -1.95 -8.11 -27.60
C THR A 71 -1.36 -9.46 -27.20
N LEU A 72 -2.01 -10.16 -26.25
CA LEU A 72 -1.57 -11.49 -25.79
C LEU A 72 -1.89 -12.61 -26.79
N ARG A 73 -2.76 -12.38 -27.78
CA ARG A 73 -3.10 -13.38 -28.81
C ARG A 73 -1.92 -13.67 -29.75
N THR A 74 -0.96 -12.77 -29.86
CA THR A 74 0.26 -13.00 -30.62
C THR A 74 1.16 -14.01 -29.90
N TYR A 75 1.69 -14.97 -30.65
CA TYR A 75 2.58 -15.97 -30.10
C TYR A 75 3.86 -15.31 -29.55
N ALA A 76 4.18 -15.55 -28.29
CA ALA A 76 5.42 -15.06 -27.69
C ALA A 76 6.51 -16.13 -27.83
N ILE A 77 7.61 -15.79 -28.50
CA ILE A 77 8.79 -16.65 -28.61
C ILE A 77 9.50 -16.72 -27.25
N ASN A 78 9.64 -15.54 -26.60
CA ASN A 78 10.23 -15.40 -25.26
C ASN A 78 9.17 -15.41 -24.18
N ARG A 79 9.62 -15.62 -22.95
CA ARG A 79 8.74 -15.47 -21.77
C ARG A 79 8.29 -14.02 -21.65
N ARG A 80 6.98 -13.84 -21.54
CA ARG A 80 6.32 -12.54 -21.38
C ARG A 80 5.79 -12.39 -19.95
N VAL A 81 6.06 -11.26 -19.32
CA VAL A 81 5.52 -10.94 -17.99
C VAL A 81 4.66 -9.69 -18.09
N ILE A 82 3.41 -9.81 -17.68
CA ILE A 82 2.45 -8.72 -17.63
C ILE A 82 2.37 -8.23 -16.19
N VAL A 83 2.79 -7.01 -15.95
CA VAL A 83 2.68 -6.34 -14.64
C VAL A 83 1.45 -5.42 -14.67
N ILE A 84 0.48 -5.70 -13.82
CA ILE A 84 -0.71 -4.86 -13.61
C ILE A 84 -0.52 -4.14 -12.29
N ASP A 85 -0.14 -2.88 -12.34
CA ASP A 85 -0.01 -2.03 -11.15
C ASP A 85 -1.36 -1.48 -10.73
N GLU A 86 -1.56 -1.29 -9.42
CA GLU A 86 -2.85 -0.90 -8.85
C GLU A 86 -4.01 -1.81 -9.32
N ALA A 87 -3.78 -3.13 -9.31
CA ALA A 87 -4.76 -4.10 -9.79
C ALA A 87 -6.11 -4.06 -9.03
N ASP A 88 -6.10 -3.60 -7.79
CA ASP A 88 -7.29 -3.31 -6.99
C ASP A 88 -8.08 -2.08 -7.47
N SER A 89 -7.55 -1.31 -8.44
CA SER A 89 -8.29 -0.25 -9.14
C SER A 89 -9.08 -0.73 -10.35
N MET A 90 -8.95 -2.01 -10.73
CA MET A 90 -9.76 -2.59 -11.81
C MET A 90 -11.25 -2.53 -11.47
N THR A 91 -12.06 -2.03 -12.41
CA THR A 91 -13.53 -2.12 -12.28
C THR A 91 -13.98 -3.58 -12.27
N GLU A 92 -15.13 -3.89 -11.69
CA GLU A 92 -15.67 -5.26 -11.68
C GLU A 92 -15.80 -5.85 -13.11
N PRO A 93 -16.30 -5.12 -14.13
CA PRO A 93 -16.29 -5.60 -15.50
C PRO A 93 -14.89 -5.88 -16.06
N SER A 94 -13.87 -5.10 -15.65
CA SER A 94 -12.46 -5.32 -16.02
C SER A 94 -11.92 -6.61 -15.43
N GLN A 95 -12.20 -6.85 -14.15
CA GLN A 95 -11.78 -8.05 -13.45
C GLN A 95 -12.43 -9.29 -14.07
N ASN A 96 -13.74 -9.25 -14.38
CA ASN A 96 -14.44 -10.33 -15.06
C ASN A 96 -13.87 -10.62 -16.46
N ALA A 97 -13.56 -9.58 -17.25
CA ALA A 97 -12.92 -9.75 -18.55
C ALA A 97 -11.53 -10.39 -18.46
N PHE A 98 -10.82 -10.15 -17.36
CA PHE A 98 -9.48 -10.69 -17.13
C PHE A 98 -9.45 -12.18 -16.72
N LEU A 99 -10.58 -12.71 -16.17
CA LEU A 99 -10.66 -14.09 -15.66
C LEU A 99 -10.25 -15.12 -16.73
N LYS A 100 -10.69 -14.95 -17.99
CA LYS A 100 -10.33 -15.89 -19.07
C LYS A 100 -8.83 -15.97 -19.29
N ALA A 101 -8.11 -14.84 -19.19
CA ALA A 101 -6.66 -14.81 -19.35
C ALA A 101 -5.94 -15.48 -18.16
N LEU A 102 -6.53 -15.46 -16.97
CA LEU A 102 -6.02 -16.14 -15.79
C LEU A 102 -6.28 -17.66 -15.81
N GLU A 103 -7.41 -18.10 -16.40
CA GLU A 103 -7.78 -19.52 -16.49
C GLU A 103 -7.01 -20.25 -17.57
N GLU A 104 -6.87 -19.60 -18.73
CA GLU A 104 -6.21 -20.16 -19.90
C GLU A 104 -5.05 -19.26 -20.35
N PRO A 105 -3.97 -19.17 -19.56
CA PRO A 105 -2.84 -18.32 -19.92
C PRO A 105 -2.16 -18.85 -21.19
N ASN A 106 -1.81 -17.93 -22.08
CA ASN A 106 -0.99 -18.30 -23.25
C ASN A 106 0.35 -18.88 -22.79
N LYS A 107 0.85 -19.86 -23.52
CA LYS A 107 2.20 -20.42 -23.28
C LYS A 107 3.22 -19.28 -23.19
N ASN A 108 4.10 -19.37 -22.21
CA ASN A 108 5.13 -18.35 -21.91
C ASN A 108 4.61 -16.99 -21.41
N THR A 109 3.37 -16.89 -20.90
CA THR A 109 2.85 -15.66 -20.30
C THR A 109 2.64 -15.83 -18.81
N ASN A 110 3.17 -14.88 -18.02
CA ASN A 110 2.94 -14.80 -16.57
C ASN A 110 2.33 -13.44 -16.24
N PHE A 111 1.48 -13.41 -15.23
CA PHE A 111 0.84 -12.20 -14.73
C PHE A 111 1.38 -11.87 -13.33
N ILE A 112 1.71 -10.60 -13.09
CA ILE A 112 2.03 -10.08 -11.75
C ILE A 112 1.07 -8.92 -11.49
N LEU A 113 0.14 -9.12 -10.57
CA LEU A 113 -0.82 -8.12 -10.12
C LEU A 113 -0.28 -7.48 -8.85
N VAL A 114 -0.18 -6.16 -8.81
CA VAL A 114 0.21 -5.41 -7.60
C VAL A 114 -1.03 -4.72 -7.04
N ALA A 115 -1.35 -4.97 -5.79
CA ALA A 115 -2.53 -4.42 -5.14
C ALA A 115 -2.20 -3.90 -3.73
N LYS A 116 -2.81 -2.78 -3.34
CA LYS A 116 -2.76 -2.22 -1.98
C LYS A 116 -3.86 -2.83 -1.10
N ASN A 117 -5.05 -2.96 -1.66
CA ASN A 117 -6.22 -3.50 -0.96
C ASN A 117 -6.84 -4.67 -1.72
N PRO A 118 -6.45 -5.92 -1.44
CA PRO A 118 -6.97 -7.09 -2.15
C PRO A 118 -8.48 -7.33 -1.93
N LYS A 119 -9.11 -6.68 -0.93
CA LYS A 119 -10.56 -6.79 -0.72
C LYS A 119 -11.40 -6.11 -1.81
N LEU A 120 -10.79 -5.21 -2.60
CA LEU A 120 -11.44 -4.59 -3.76
C LEU A 120 -11.37 -5.48 -5.01
N MET A 121 -10.65 -6.59 -4.93
CA MET A 121 -10.56 -7.57 -6.02
C MET A 121 -11.57 -8.69 -5.81
N LEU A 122 -12.16 -9.17 -6.89
CA LEU A 122 -13.07 -10.32 -6.88
C LEU A 122 -12.36 -11.57 -6.35
N ASP A 123 -13.07 -12.36 -5.56
CA ASP A 123 -12.57 -13.65 -5.05
C ASP A 123 -12.18 -14.60 -6.18
N THR A 124 -12.90 -14.55 -7.31
CA THR A 124 -12.61 -15.32 -8.51
C THR A 124 -11.26 -14.98 -9.14
N VAL A 125 -10.82 -13.73 -9.08
CA VAL A 125 -9.48 -13.30 -9.52
C VAL A 125 -8.42 -13.73 -8.49
N ARG A 126 -8.67 -13.45 -7.20
CA ARG A 126 -7.72 -13.75 -6.12
C ARG A 126 -7.42 -15.24 -6.00
N SER A 127 -8.43 -16.09 -6.14
CA SER A 127 -8.29 -17.56 -6.02
C SER A 127 -7.42 -18.17 -7.12
N ARG A 128 -7.23 -17.48 -8.25
CA ARG A 128 -6.38 -17.92 -9.38
C ARG A 128 -4.95 -17.40 -9.32
N CYS A 129 -4.63 -16.59 -8.30
CA CYS A 129 -3.29 -16.03 -8.12
C CYS A 129 -2.61 -16.63 -6.90
N GLN A 130 -1.34 -16.98 -7.05
CA GLN A 130 -0.49 -17.19 -5.88
C GLN A 130 -0.26 -15.86 -5.19
N THR A 131 -0.36 -15.79 -3.86
CA THR A 131 -0.26 -14.52 -3.13
C THR A 131 1.10 -14.35 -2.48
N LEU A 132 1.71 -13.18 -2.69
CA LEU A 132 2.88 -12.67 -1.97
C LEU A 132 2.51 -11.40 -1.23
N THR A 133 2.39 -11.48 0.09
CA THR A 133 2.19 -10.29 0.92
C THR A 133 3.53 -9.74 1.38
N LEU A 134 3.79 -8.46 1.09
CA LEU A 134 4.98 -7.75 1.54
C LEU A 134 4.80 -7.28 2.99
N HIS A 135 5.90 -7.30 3.73
CA HIS A 135 5.94 -6.90 5.12
C HIS A 135 6.79 -5.63 5.30
N LYS A 136 6.48 -4.89 6.35
CA LYS A 136 7.25 -3.72 6.75
C LYS A 136 8.71 -4.09 6.98
N THR A 137 9.63 -3.17 6.65
CA THR A 137 11.04 -3.26 6.97
C THR A 137 11.28 -3.11 8.47
N THR A 138 12.45 -3.55 8.94
CA THR A 138 12.85 -3.38 10.34
C THR A 138 13.38 -1.97 10.58
N SER A 139 13.33 -1.49 11.83
CA SER A 139 13.91 -0.20 12.21
C SER A 139 15.40 -0.07 11.85
N ALA A 140 16.17 -1.16 11.87
CA ALA A 140 17.56 -1.17 11.45
C ALA A 140 17.72 -0.93 9.94
N GLN A 141 16.86 -1.55 9.11
CA GLN A 141 16.83 -1.33 7.67
C GLN A 141 16.43 0.10 7.33
N ASP A 142 15.40 0.63 8.03
CA ASP A 142 14.91 1.99 7.84
C ASP A 142 16.00 3.04 8.17
N LYS A 143 16.73 2.85 9.29
CA LYS A 143 17.84 3.73 9.66
C LYS A 143 18.93 3.72 8.59
N LYS A 144 19.36 2.53 8.15
CA LYS A 144 20.37 2.39 7.09
C LYS A 144 19.92 3.04 5.76
N LEU A 145 18.64 2.96 5.43
CA LEU A 145 18.08 3.64 4.26
C LEU A 145 18.22 5.16 4.41
N LEU A 146 17.85 5.69 5.58
CA LEU A 146 17.80 7.13 5.83
C LEU A 146 19.19 7.77 5.91
N GLU A 147 20.24 7.03 6.32
CA GLU A 147 21.63 7.49 6.34
C GLU A 147 22.10 8.05 4.97
N LYS A 148 21.52 7.55 3.86
CA LYS A 148 21.87 8.00 2.51
C LYS A 148 21.47 9.46 2.23
N TYR A 149 20.58 10.04 3.04
CA TYR A 149 19.99 11.38 2.80
C TYR A 149 20.62 12.51 3.61
N ASN A 150 21.57 12.20 4.51
CA ASN A 150 22.31 13.20 5.31
C ASN A 150 21.42 14.24 6.00
N LEU A 151 20.26 13.81 6.54
CA LEU A 151 19.31 14.68 7.24
C LEU A 151 19.78 14.96 8.68
N ASP A 152 19.29 16.06 9.25
CA ASP A 152 19.51 16.33 10.66
C ASP A 152 18.87 15.25 11.56
N PRO A 153 19.41 15.03 12.78
CA PRO A 153 18.95 13.96 13.67
C PRO A 153 17.45 14.06 14.03
N ALA A 154 16.90 15.29 14.18
CA ALA A 154 15.50 15.48 14.56
C ALA A 154 14.57 15.11 13.41
N SER A 155 14.85 15.56 12.18
CA SER A 155 14.12 15.19 10.98
C SER A 155 14.19 13.68 10.72
N SER A 156 15.39 13.10 10.88
CA SER A 156 15.58 11.64 10.73
C SER A 156 14.71 10.85 11.69
N GLN A 157 14.65 11.22 12.96
CA GLN A 157 13.82 10.56 13.95
C GLN A 157 12.33 10.71 13.65
N GLN A 158 11.89 11.88 13.19
CA GLN A 158 10.50 12.12 12.81
C GLN A 158 10.10 11.27 11.59
N ILE A 159 10.93 11.21 10.55
CA ILE A 159 10.66 10.39 9.36
C ILE A 159 10.56 8.91 9.75
N LEU A 160 11.51 8.38 10.55
CA LEU A 160 11.46 7.00 11.02
C LEU A 160 10.19 6.69 11.81
N PHE A 161 9.68 7.64 12.57
CA PHE A 161 8.42 7.49 13.30
C PHE A 161 7.21 7.51 12.35
N LEU A 162 7.15 8.47 11.43
CA LEU A 162 6.02 8.66 10.51
C LEU A 162 5.92 7.54 9.47
N ALA A 163 7.05 7.11 8.93
CA ALA A 163 7.09 6.09 7.89
C ALA A 163 7.12 4.65 8.41
N ALA A 164 7.60 4.40 9.63
CA ALA A 164 7.54 3.13 10.39
C ALA A 164 7.54 1.84 9.54
N GLY A 165 8.66 1.49 8.93
CA GLY A 165 8.83 0.25 8.14
C GLY A 165 8.31 0.34 6.69
N ARG A 166 8.13 1.54 6.16
CA ARG A 166 7.64 1.82 4.80
C ARG A 166 8.74 2.50 3.97
N PRO A 167 9.60 1.76 3.29
CA PRO A 167 10.81 2.29 2.66
C PRO A 167 10.55 3.32 1.56
N LEU A 168 9.48 3.18 0.76
CA LEU A 168 9.12 4.20 -0.23
C LEU A 168 8.66 5.50 0.44
N LEU A 169 7.93 5.41 1.55
CA LEU A 169 7.52 6.59 2.30
C LEU A 169 8.71 7.27 2.97
N ILE A 170 9.68 6.50 3.51
CA ILE A 170 10.93 7.06 4.03
C ILE A 170 11.64 7.87 2.95
N LYS A 171 11.79 7.29 1.76
CA LYS A 171 12.40 7.95 0.61
C LYS A 171 11.62 9.23 0.23
N GLU A 172 10.31 9.13 0.07
CA GLU A 172 9.44 10.25 -0.29
C GLU A 172 9.56 11.42 0.70
N LEU A 173 9.54 11.14 2.01
CA LEU A 173 9.65 12.17 3.05
C LEU A 173 11.06 12.77 3.14
N ALA A 174 12.10 11.98 2.84
CA ALA A 174 13.48 12.45 2.83
C ALA A 174 13.80 13.35 1.62
N GLU A 175 13.21 13.05 0.45
CA GLU A 175 13.44 13.76 -0.80
C GLU A 175 12.50 14.96 -0.99
N ASN A 176 11.33 14.99 -0.34
CA ASN A 176 10.30 16.01 -0.54
C ASN A 176 9.96 16.73 0.79
N PRO A 177 10.54 17.94 1.02
CA PRO A 177 10.29 18.73 2.24
C PRO A 177 8.82 19.15 2.41
N GLU A 178 8.10 19.41 1.32
CA GLU A 178 6.68 19.79 1.39
C GLU A 178 5.82 18.63 1.87
N LYS A 179 6.07 17.44 1.34
CA LYS A 179 5.40 16.21 1.78
C LYS A 179 5.73 15.89 3.24
N PHE A 180 6.97 16.08 3.64
CA PHE A 180 7.38 15.93 5.04
C PHE A 180 6.67 16.92 5.96
N ALA A 181 6.52 18.19 5.55
CA ALA A 181 5.76 19.19 6.31
C ALA A 181 4.27 18.80 6.44
N GLU A 182 3.65 18.28 5.37
CA GLU A 182 2.29 17.74 5.41
C GLU A 182 2.14 16.63 6.45
N TYR A 183 3.05 15.65 6.46
CA TYR A 183 3.04 14.55 7.43
C TYR A 183 3.28 15.02 8.88
N ARG A 184 4.13 16.02 9.08
CA ARG A 184 4.31 16.64 10.41
C ARG A 184 3.03 17.32 10.91
N GLN A 185 2.29 17.97 10.01
CA GLN A 185 1.01 18.59 10.36
C GLN A 185 -0.02 17.51 10.74
N LEU A 186 -0.14 16.43 9.95
CA LEU A 186 -0.99 15.28 10.26
C LEU A 186 -0.65 14.67 11.63
N ALA A 187 0.64 14.53 11.94
CA ALA A 187 1.08 14.03 13.24
C ALA A 187 0.72 14.97 14.40
N THR A 188 0.80 16.27 14.18
CA THR A 188 0.39 17.27 15.16
C THR A 188 -1.12 17.19 15.43
N ASP A 189 -1.93 17.11 14.39
CA ASP A 189 -3.39 16.97 14.51
C ASP A 189 -3.76 15.62 15.16
N ALA A 190 -3.08 14.52 14.79
CA ALA A 190 -3.26 13.22 15.44
C ALA A 190 -2.96 13.27 16.94
N LYS A 191 -1.88 13.95 17.34
CA LYS A 191 -1.52 14.13 18.74
C LYS A 191 -2.58 14.96 19.50
N GLN A 192 -3.13 16.00 18.89
CA GLN A 192 -4.20 16.79 19.47
C GLN A 192 -5.49 15.96 19.66
N ILE A 193 -5.84 15.13 18.66
CA ILE A 193 -7.00 14.23 18.72
C ILE A 193 -6.85 13.24 19.89
N LEU A 194 -5.66 12.64 20.04
CA LEU A 194 -5.41 11.69 21.13
C LEU A 194 -5.31 12.33 22.52
N ALA A 195 -4.95 13.61 22.60
CA ALA A 195 -4.77 14.33 23.88
C ALA A 195 -6.06 14.98 24.39
N THR A 196 -7.07 15.13 23.54
CA THR A 196 -8.29 15.84 23.91
C THR A 196 -9.36 14.89 24.44
N ASN A 197 -9.99 15.26 25.56
CA ASN A 197 -11.11 14.49 26.14
C ASN A 197 -12.48 15.14 25.81
N ARG A 198 -12.49 16.17 24.94
CA ARG A 198 -13.71 16.89 24.56
C ARG A 198 -14.14 16.44 23.17
N GLU A 199 -15.30 15.84 23.08
CA GLU A 199 -15.88 15.35 21.81
C GLU A 199 -15.96 16.44 20.73
N TYR A 200 -16.35 17.66 21.10
CA TYR A 200 -16.44 18.79 20.17
C TYR A 200 -15.08 19.14 19.55
N ASP A 201 -14.00 19.17 20.33
CA ASP A 201 -12.67 19.51 19.84
C ASP A 201 -12.12 18.39 18.95
N THR A 202 -12.37 17.15 19.32
CA THR A 202 -12.06 15.99 18.49
C THR A 202 -12.78 16.07 17.15
N PHE A 203 -14.09 16.31 17.17
CA PHE A 203 -14.89 16.44 15.95
C PHE A 203 -14.39 17.58 15.05
N LYS A 204 -14.09 18.75 15.63
CA LYS A 204 -13.55 19.90 14.89
C LYS A 204 -12.21 19.59 14.21
N ASN A 205 -11.32 18.87 14.88
CA ASN A 205 -10.05 18.46 14.31
C ASN A 205 -10.22 17.43 13.19
N LEU A 206 -11.15 16.49 13.34
CA LEU A 206 -11.45 15.48 12.30
C LEU A 206 -12.18 16.08 11.09
N ALA A 207 -12.97 17.15 11.28
CA ALA A 207 -13.75 17.79 10.21
C ALA A 207 -12.87 18.29 9.04
N LYS A 208 -11.62 18.65 9.31
CA LYS A 208 -10.63 19.06 8.30
C LYS A 208 -10.39 17.96 7.23
N TYR A 209 -10.68 16.70 7.56
CA TYR A 209 -10.36 15.52 6.75
C TYR A 209 -11.59 14.86 6.11
N PHE A 210 -12.81 15.39 6.33
CA PHE A 210 -14.05 14.78 5.82
C PHE A 210 -14.15 14.76 4.30
N SER A 211 -13.52 15.69 3.62
CA SER A 211 -13.51 15.80 2.15
C SER A 211 -12.33 15.09 1.47
N ASP A 212 -11.35 14.65 2.24
CA ASP A 212 -10.11 14.07 1.70
C ASP A 212 -9.88 12.68 2.30
N ARG A 213 -10.31 11.65 1.56
CA ARG A 213 -10.16 10.24 1.95
C ARG A 213 -8.70 9.84 2.16
N GLN A 214 -7.80 10.30 1.29
CA GLN A 214 -6.37 9.98 1.38
C GLN A 214 -5.78 10.50 2.68
N LYS A 215 -6.04 11.76 3.01
CA LYS A 215 -5.59 12.36 4.27
C LYS A 215 -6.25 11.73 5.49
N ALA A 216 -7.52 11.34 5.39
CA ALA A 216 -8.21 10.62 6.47
C ALA A 216 -7.55 9.26 6.77
N ILE A 217 -7.18 8.50 5.73
CA ILE A 217 -6.45 7.22 5.87
C ILE A 217 -5.07 7.46 6.50
N LEU A 218 -4.32 8.46 6.02
CA LEU A 218 -3.00 8.78 6.57
C LEU A 218 -3.08 9.20 8.04
N LEU A 219 -4.06 10.04 8.39
CA LEU A 219 -4.29 10.47 9.77
C LEU A 219 -4.56 9.26 10.68
N THR A 220 -5.47 8.37 10.28
CA THR A 220 -5.78 7.17 11.09
C THR A 220 -4.59 6.21 11.19
N ASP A 221 -3.79 6.04 10.15
CA ASP A 221 -2.56 5.25 10.19
C ASP A 221 -1.52 5.86 11.17
N ILE A 222 -1.40 7.19 11.20
CA ILE A 222 -0.53 7.90 12.16
C ILE A 222 -1.03 7.73 13.58
N ILE A 223 -2.34 7.85 13.83
CA ILE A 223 -2.96 7.63 15.15
C ILE A 223 -2.67 6.20 15.63
N VAL A 224 -2.88 5.19 14.80
CA VAL A 224 -2.56 3.79 15.12
C VAL A 224 -1.09 3.62 15.50
N ASN A 225 -0.17 4.23 14.75
CA ASN A 225 1.26 4.17 15.06
C ASN A 225 1.58 4.85 16.39
N MET A 226 0.95 5.97 16.71
CA MET A 226 1.12 6.67 18.01
C MET A 226 0.63 5.80 19.17
N ILE A 227 -0.55 5.21 19.08
CA ILE A 227 -1.10 4.32 20.10
C ILE A 227 -0.18 3.11 20.32
N ARG A 228 0.29 2.48 19.23
CA ARG A 228 1.24 1.36 19.33
C ARG A 228 2.57 1.75 19.99
N PHE A 229 3.09 2.92 19.66
CA PHE A 229 4.30 3.45 20.29
C PHE A 229 4.10 3.70 21.80
N GLN A 230 2.96 4.26 22.20
CA GLN A 230 2.62 4.44 23.60
C GLN A 230 2.49 3.09 24.33
N ALA A 231 1.84 2.11 23.70
CA ALA A 231 1.71 0.77 24.27
C ALA A 231 3.08 0.07 24.47
N LEU A 232 4.01 0.25 23.53
CA LEU A 232 5.38 -0.29 23.65
C LEU A 232 6.19 0.40 24.75
N SER A 233 5.98 1.70 24.99
CA SER A 233 6.76 2.49 25.96
C SER A 233 6.20 2.44 27.38
N ARG A 234 4.88 2.30 27.55
CA ARG A 234 4.18 2.39 28.85
C ARG A 234 3.45 1.10 29.26
N GLY A 235 3.45 0.07 28.41
CA GLY A 235 2.62 -1.12 28.53
C GLY A 235 1.22 -0.92 27.93
N MET A 236 0.62 -2.01 27.46
CA MET A 236 -0.76 -2.03 26.99
C MET A 236 -1.70 -1.97 28.19
N ASN A 237 -2.74 -1.14 28.11
CA ASN A 237 -3.83 -1.10 29.05
C ASN A 237 -5.18 -1.12 28.31
N SER A 238 -6.28 -1.35 29.01
CA SER A 238 -7.62 -1.47 28.42
C SER A 238 -8.05 -0.23 27.62
N SER A 239 -7.64 0.97 28.05
CA SER A 239 -7.93 2.22 27.34
C SER A 239 -7.19 2.29 25.99
N LEU A 240 -5.89 1.99 25.97
CA LEU A 240 -5.09 1.97 24.72
C LEU A 240 -5.56 0.86 23.79
N GLU A 241 -5.96 -0.30 24.33
CA GLU A 241 -6.51 -1.42 23.55
C GLU A 241 -7.79 -1.02 22.84
N GLY A 242 -8.76 -0.42 23.55
CA GLY A 242 -10.00 0.08 22.97
C GLY A 242 -9.77 1.18 21.94
N GLN A 243 -8.85 2.11 22.18
CA GLN A 243 -8.49 3.14 21.20
C GLN A 243 -7.86 2.53 19.95
N LEU A 244 -7.00 1.52 20.12
CA LEU A 244 -6.34 0.83 18.99
C LEU A 244 -7.35 0.07 18.15
N GLU A 245 -8.24 -0.71 18.77
CA GLU A 245 -9.30 -1.46 18.10
C GLU A 245 -10.22 -0.53 17.31
N LYS A 246 -10.70 0.53 17.93
CA LYS A 246 -11.56 1.54 17.33
C LYS A 246 -10.88 2.21 16.14
N THR A 247 -9.63 2.68 16.29
CA THR A 247 -8.91 3.37 15.23
C THR A 247 -8.58 2.43 14.06
N THR A 248 -8.22 1.16 14.35
CA THR A 248 -7.98 0.16 13.29
C THR A 248 -9.23 -0.21 12.53
N SER A 249 -10.39 -0.28 13.19
CA SER A 249 -11.69 -0.48 12.54
C SER A 249 -12.01 0.66 11.59
N VAL A 250 -11.85 1.92 12.04
CA VAL A 250 -12.07 3.12 11.21
C VAL A 250 -11.11 3.15 10.01
N ALA A 251 -9.82 2.86 10.21
CA ALA A 251 -8.84 2.80 9.14
C ALA A 251 -9.19 1.73 8.08
N SER A 252 -9.66 0.56 8.54
CA SER A 252 -10.14 -0.51 7.65
C SER A 252 -11.39 -0.10 6.87
N ALA A 253 -12.35 0.56 7.50
CA ALA A 253 -13.55 1.07 6.86
C ALA A 253 -13.23 2.12 5.78
N LEU A 254 -12.31 3.06 6.06
CA LEU A 254 -11.85 4.05 5.09
C LEU A 254 -11.16 3.40 3.88
N LYS A 255 -10.36 2.36 4.09
CA LYS A 255 -9.72 1.59 3.01
C LYS A 255 -10.71 0.75 2.20
N SER A 256 -11.89 0.43 2.76
CA SER A 256 -12.97 -0.31 2.11
C SER A 256 -14.07 0.59 1.52
N ASN A 257 -13.74 1.83 1.18
CA ASN A 257 -14.65 2.81 0.57
C ASN A 257 -15.86 3.26 1.41
N ALA A 258 -15.84 3.10 2.74
CA ALA A 258 -16.86 3.67 3.62
C ALA A 258 -16.93 5.21 3.51
N ASN A 259 -18.06 5.80 3.88
CA ASN A 259 -18.19 7.25 3.94
C ASN A 259 -17.19 7.85 4.93
N VAL A 260 -16.35 8.78 4.47
CA VAL A 260 -15.23 9.33 5.26
C VAL A 260 -15.71 10.00 6.53
N ARG A 261 -16.75 10.84 6.44
CA ARG A 261 -17.33 11.54 7.60
C ARG A 261 -17.86 10.55 8.62
N LEU A 262 -18.67 9.57 8.19
CA LEU A 262 -19.25 8.57 9.10
C LEU A 262 -18.16 7.71 9.77
N ALA A 263 -17.13 7.32 9.00
CA ALA A 263 -16.03 6.53 9.55
C ALA A 263 -15.23 7.32 10.59
N LEU A 264 -14.83 8.56 10.29
CA LEU A 264 -14.05 9.39 11.22
C LEU A 264 -14.85 9.80 12.46
N THR A 265 -16.16 10.04 12.36
CA THR A 265 -16.99 10.39 13.54
C THR A 265 -17.03 9.26 14.57
N GLN A 266 -16.80 8.02 14.19
CA GLN A 266 -16.65 6.92 15.16
C GLN A 266 -15.48 7.13 16.11
N LEU A 267 -14.46 7.93 15.77
CA LEU A 267 -13.36 8.25 16.68
C LEU A 267 -13.76 9.24 17.79
N VAL A 268 -14.88 9.92 17.67
CA VAL A 268 -15.38 10.92 18.65
C VAL A 268 -16.15 10.26 19.79
N ILE A 269 -16.89 9.20 19.48
CA ILE A 269 -17.75 8.45 20.41
C ILE A 269 -16.89 7.34 21.06
#